data_4b1a2e278820c9c18cf1946f3d70d06a
#
_entry.id   4b1a2e278820c9c18cf1946f3d70d06a
#
_cell.length_a   1.000
_cell.length_b   1.000
_cell.length_c   1.000
_cell.angle_alpha   90.00
_cell.angle_beta   90.00
_cell.angle_gamma   90.00
#
_symmetry.space_group_name_H-M   'P 1'
#
loop_
_entity.id
_entity.type
_entity.pdbx_description
1 polymer ?
#
loop_
_entity_poly.entity_id
_entity_poly.type
_entity_poly.pdbx_seq_one_letter_code
_entity_poly.pdbx_strand_id
1 'polypeptide(L)'
;MLTAPTLDNLTLDIKQEVHVRASLDATFAAVLTQMGRYNETADGKPLPMTLEAWPGGRWFRDLGSNNGHFWGQVQAIKRPTLLEITGPLFMSYPVVSNIQYRLTEVDDGTLIVFRHTALGFIPDDYRKGLAAGWAPLLDRIRKEAEAS
;
A
#
# COMPACT_ATOMS: atom_id res chain seq x y z
N MET A 1 5.23 -34.91 14.25
CA MET A 1 4.27 -34.07 14.98
C MET A 1 4.30 -32.65 14.42
N LEU A 2 3.15 -32.11 14.12
CA LEU A 2 3.05 -30.74 13.62
C LEU A 2 3.05 -29.75 14.79
N THR A 3 3.84 -28.71 14.69
CA THR A 3 3.87 -27.63 15.67
C THR A 3 2.81 -26.59 15.30
N ALA A 4 2.01 -26.18 16.28
CA ALA A 4 1.05 -25.11 16.08
C ALA A 4 1.78 -23.80 15.73
N PRO A 5 1.26 -22.98 14.79
CA PRO A 5 1.86 -21.69 14.50
C PRO A 5 1.78 -20.77 15.71
N THR A 6 2.79 -19.91 15.85
CA THR A 6 2.82 -18.86 16.87
C THR A 6 2.31 -17.55 16.27
N LEU A 7 2.08 -16.54 17.12
CA LEU A 7 1.72 -15.21 16.63
C LEU A 7 2.77 -14.66 15.66
N ASP A 8 4.05 -14.90 15.94
CA ASP A 8 5.13 -14.41 15.07
C ASP A 8 5.04 -15.01 13.67
N ASN A 9 4.55 -16.22 13.53
CA ASN A 9 4.35 -16.88 12.24
C ASN A 9 3.11 -16.37 11.51
N LEU A 10 2.15 -15.79 12.23
CA LEU A 10 0.86 -15.37 11.69
C LEU A 10 0.71 -13.86 11.59
N THR A 11 1.72 -13.09 11.97
CA THR A 11 1.66 -11.63 11.93
C THR A 11 2.79 -11.06 11.09
N LEU A 12 2.54 -9.87 10.54
CA LEU A 12 3.52 -9.11 9.77
C LEU A 12 3.43 -7.66 10.23
N ASP A 13 4.58 -7.00 10.35
CA ASP A 13 4.64 -5.58 10.66
C ASP A 13 5.82 -4.97 9.92
N ILE A 14 5.52 -4.18 8.89
CA ILE A 14 6.51 -3.47 8.09
C ILE A 14 6.25 -1.99 8.24
N LYS A 15 7.29 -1.23 8.55
CA LYS A 15 7.23 0.22 8.65
C LYS A 15 8.35 0.83 7.82
N GLN A 16 8.02 1.80 6.98
CA GLN A 16 8.98 2.54 6.18
C GLN A 16 8.65 4.02 6.22
N GLU A 17 9.67 4.85 6.19
CA GLU A 17 9.52 6.30 6.18
C GLU A 17 10.19 6.88 4.95
N VAL A 18 9.54 7.88 4.34
CA VAL A 18 10.07 8.56 3.17
C VAL A 18 9.88 10.05 3.34
N HIS A 19 10.96 10.80 3.19
CA HIS A 19 10.91 12.26 3.13
C HIS A 19 10.69 12.70 1.67
N VAL A 20 9.70 13.55 1.46
CA VAL A 20 9.30 14.04 0.15
C VAL A 20 9.40 15.57 0.13
N ARG A 21 10.14 16.11 -0.82
CA ARG A 21 10.28 17.57 -0.96
C ARG A 21 9.14 18.13 -1.81
N ALA A 22 7.94 18.00 -1.28
CA ALA A 22 6.71 18.49 -1.89
C ALA A 22 5.67 18.73 -0.81
N SER A 23 4.63 19.47 -1.13
CA SER A 23 3.54 19.78 -0.21
C SER A 23 2.76 18.54 0.20
N LEU A 24 1.99 18.64 1.29
CA LEU A 24 1.06 17.58 1.69
C LEU A 24 0.09 17.24 0.55
N ASP A 25 -0.48 18.25 -0.10
CA ASP A 25 -1.46 18.03 -1.17
C ASP A 25 -0.85 17.30 -2.36
N ALA A 26 0.33 17.73 -2.81
CA ALA A 26 1.01 17.09 -3.93
C ALA A 26 1.41 15.65 -3.60
N THR A 27 1.89 15.43 -2.38
CA THR A 27 2.31 14.10 -1.92
C THR A 27 1.11 13.17 -1.81
N PHE A 28 0.00 13.63 -1.24
CA PHE A 28 -1.19 12.80 -1.11
C PHE A 28 -1.79 12.46 -2.49
N ALA A 29 -1.81 13.42 -3.41
CA ALA A 29 -2.24 13.18 -4.78
C ALA A 29 -1.38 12.09 -5.45
N ALA A 30 -0.06 12.13 -5.23
CA ALA A 30 0.84 11.11 -5.76
C ALA A 30 0.59 9.72 -5.17
N VAL A 31 0.25 9.64 -3.87
CA VAL A 31 -0.15 8.35 -3.26
C VAL A 31 -1.34 7.77 -4.02
N LEU A 32 -2.38 8.58 -4.26
CA LEU A 32 -3.58 8.10 -4.92
C LEU A 32 -3.32 7.65 -6.36
N THR A 33 -2.52 8.40 -7.12
CA THR A 33 -2.24 8.04 -8.51
C THR A 33 -1.32 6.83 -8.63
N GLN A 34 -0.33 6.70 -7.77
CA GLN A 34 0.58 5.55 -7.78
C GLN A 34 -0.08 4.28 -7.25
N MET A 35 -1.04 4.40 -6.34
CA MET A 35 -1.86 3.27 -5.90
C MET A 35 -2.92 2.90 -6.94
N GLY A 36 -3.26 3.82 -7.83
CA GLY A 36 -4.28 3.67 -8.85
C GLY A 36 -3.71 3.38 -10.23
N ARG A 37 -3.99 4.28 -11.17
CA ARG A 37 -3.68 4.09 -12.60
C ARG A 37 -2.21 3.91 -12.92
N TYR A 38 -1.31 4.44 -12.10
CA TYR A 38 0.14 4.35 -12.32
C TYR A 38 0.80 3.26 -11.47
N ASN A 39 0.00 2.40 -10.83
CA ASN A 39 0.56 1.30 -10.06
C ASN A 39 1.41 0.39 -10.94
N GLU A 40 2.48 -0.16 -10.36
CA GLU A 40 3.39 -1.06 -11.05
C GLU A 40 3.68 -2.28 -10.19
N THR A 41 4.15 -3.35 -10.83
CA THR A 41 4.71 -4.49 -10.11
C THR A 41 6.05 -4.11 -9.50
N ALA A 42 6.57 -4.94 -8.60
CA ALA A 42 7.87 -4.70 -7.97
C ALA A 42 9.02 -4.61 -8.98
N ASP A 43 8.90 -5.27 -10.13
CA ASP A 43 9.89 -5.23 -11.19
C ASP A 43 9.62 -4.14 -12.25
N GLY A 44 8.71 -3.21 -11.97
CA GLY A 44 8.49 -2.02 -12.79
C GLY A 44 7.55 -2.18 -13.97
N LYS A 45 6.80 -3.26 -14.05
CA LYS A 45 5.82 -3.45 -15.12
C LYS A 45 4.49 -2.77 -14.75
N PRO A 46 3.81 -2.11 -15.71
CA PRO A 46 2.51 -1.50 -15.42
C PRO A 46 1.52 -2.51 -14.86
N LEU A 47 0.86 -2.11 -13.78
CA LEU A 47 -0.21 -2.88 -13.15
C LEU A 47 -1.29 -1.90 -12.70
N PRO A 48 -2.01 -1.27 -13.66
CA PRO A 48 -2.98 -0.26 -13.31
C PRO A 48 -4.08 -0.83 -12.43
N MET A 49 -4.41 -0.08 -11.37
CA MET A 49 -5.45 -0.42 -10.41
C MET A 49 -6.55 0.62 -10.44
N THR A 50 -7.73 0.23 -10.00
CA THR A 50 -8.80 1.17 -9.69
C THR A 50 -8.80 1.38 -8.19
N LEU A 51 -8.71 2.64 -7.78
CA LEU A 51 -8.82 3.03 -6.37
C LEU A 51 -9.99 4.00 -6.24
N GLU A 52 -11.05 3.54 -5.59
CA GLU A 52 -12.21 4.36 -5.27
C GLU A 52 -11.92 5.09 -3.95
N ALA A 53 -11.45 6.32 -4.05
CA ALA A 53 -10.84 7.06 -2.94
C ALA A 53 -11.87 7.72 -2.03
N TRP A 54 -12.70 6.90 -1.38
CA TRP A 54 -13.68 7.30 -0.37
C TRP A 54 -13.91 6.14 0.61
N PRO A 55 -14.46 6.38 1.81
CA PRO A 55 -14.67 5.30 2.78
C PRO A 55 -15.52 4.19 2.20
N GLY A 56 -15.03 2.95 2.31
CA GLY A 56 -15.67 1.77 1.72
C GLY A 56 -15.36 1.57 0.24
N GLY A 57 -14.67 2.50 -0.40
CA GLY A 57 -14.25 2.36 -1.79
C GLY A 57 -13.32 1.17 -1.99
N ARG A 58 -13.34 0.60 -3.19
CA ARG A 58 -12.55 -0.60 -3.49
C ARG A 58 -11.20 -0.24 -4.07
N TRP A 59 -10.24 -1.10 -3.82
CA TRP A 59 -8.93 -1.10 -4.48
C TRP A 59 -8.79 -2.43 -5.17
N PHE A 60 -8.82 -2.44 -6.51
CA PHE A 60 -8.91 -3.68 -7.27
C PHE A 60 -8.31 -3.52 -8.65
N ARG A 61 -7.92 -4.65 -9.21
CA ARG A 61 -7.51 -4.74 -10.61
C ARG A 61 -8.71 -5.15 -11.45
N ASP A 62 -9.06 -4.33 -12.44
CA ASP A 62 -10.15 -4.59 -13.36
C ASP A 62 -9.58 -5.12 -14.68
N LEU A 63 -9.92 -6.35 -15.02
CA LEU A 63 -9.51 -6.99 -16.27
C LEU A 63 -10.62 -6.96 -17.33
N GLY A 64 -11.73 -6.27 -17.05
CA GLY A 64 -12.87 -6.21 -17.95
C GLY A 64 -13.79 -7.41 -17.83
N SER A 65 -15.04 -7.24 -18.26
CA SER A 65 -16.04 -8.32 -18.30
C SER A 65 -16.25 -9.01 -16.94
N ASN A 66 -16.20 -8.23 -15.86
CA ASN A 66 -16.33 -8.71 -14.47
C ASN A 66 -15.22 -9.68 -14.04
N ASN A 67 -14.04 -9.56 -14.64
CA ASN A 67 -12.86 -10.30 -14.23
C ASN A 67 -11.88 -9.35 -13.55
N GLY A 68 -11.10 -9.85 -12.60
CA GLY A 68 -10.11 -9.05 -11.93
C GLY A 68 -9.70 -9.63 -10.59
N HIS A 69 -9.08 -8.78 -9.77
CA HIS A 69 -8.55 -9.18 -8.46
C HIS A 69 -8.82 -8.07 -7.44
N PHE A 70 -9.59 -8.41 -6.42
CA PHE A 70 -9.90 -7.49 -5.32
C PHE A 70 -8.76 -7.49 -4.31
N TRP A 71 -8.20 -6.31 -4.02
CA TRP A 71 -7.08 -6.16 -3.09
C TRP A 71 -7.50 -5.59 -1.74
N GLY A 72 -8.52 -4.74 -1.70
CA GLY A 72 -8.96 -4.21 -0.43
C GLY A 72 -9.99 -3.11 -0.56
N GLN A 73 -10.31 -2.51 0.59
CA GLN A 73 -11.25 -1.40 0.69
C GLN A 73 -10.62 -0.28 1.51
N VAL A 74 -10.97 0.94 1.15
CA VAL A 74 -10.58 2.11 1.94
C VAL A 74 -11.32 2.05 3.27
N GLN A 75 -10.57 1.84 4.34
CA GLN A 75 -11.12 1.86 5.70
C GLN A 75 -11.25 3.28 6.22
N ALA A 76 -10.23 4.10 5.96
CA ALA A 76 -10.24 5.49 6.37
C ALA A 76 -9.47 6.33 5.36
N ILE A 77 -9.96 7.52 5.09
CA ILE A 77 -9.27 8.49 4.26
C ILE A 77 -9.52 9.88 4.85
N LYS A 78 -8.45 10.64 5.04
CA LYS A 78 -8.51 12.00 5.51
C LYS A 78 -7.49 12.82 4.72
N ARG A 79 -7.97 13.51 3.71
CA ARG A 79 -7.11 14.33 2.85
C ARG A 79 -6.55 15.52 3.61
N PRO A 80 -5.29 15.83 3.49
CA PRO A 80 -4.23 15.14 2.74
C PRO A 80 -3.29 14.33 3.66
N THR A 81 -3.76 13.76 4.77
CA THR A 81 -2.92 13.22 5.82
C THR A 81 -3.02 11.71 6.05
N LEU A 82 -4.09 11.06 5.58
CA LEU A 82 -4.28 9.64 5.86
C LEU A 82 -4.95 8.91 4.72
N LEU A 83 -4.38 7.75 4.37
CA LEU A 83 -5.05 6.72 3.58
C LEU A 83 -4.81 5.39 4.26
N GLU A 84 -5.90 4.68 4.59
CA GLU A 84 -5.84 3.37 5.21
C GLU A 84 -6.69 2.39 4.40
N ILE A 85 -6.09 1.26 4.01
CA ILE A 85 -6.75 0.23 3.21
C ILE A 85 -6.64 -1.10 3.95
N THR A 86 -7.74 -1.84 3.98
CA THR A 86 -7.81 -3.16 4.61
C THR A 86 -8.25 -4.20 3.58
N GLY A 87 -7.62 -5.35 3.56
CA GLY A 87 -7.97 -6.45 2.67
C GLY A 87 -6.84 -7.45 2.49
N PRO A 88 -7.02 -8.42 1.59
CA PRO A 88 -5.99 -9.43 1.33
C PRO A 88 -4.80 -8.87 0.54
N LEU A 89 -4.96 -7.72 -0.09
CA LEU A 89 -4.02 -7.09 -1.01
C LEU A 89 -3.77 -8.03 -2.21
N PHE A 90 -2.52 -8.05 -2.71
CA PHE A 90 -2.14 -8.90 -3.84
C PHE A 90 -1.97 -10.38 -3.47
N MET A 91 -2.21 -10.74 -2.22
CA MET A 91 -1.99 -12.09 -1.72
C MET A 91 -3.24 -12.95 -1.86
N SER A 92 -3.07 -14.16 -2.41
CA SER A 92 -4.16 -15.13 -2.52
C SER A 92 -4.03 -16.18 -1.42
N TYR A 93 -3.79 -15.72 -0.19
CA TYR A 93 -3.67 -16.53 1.01
C TYR A 93 -4.72 -16.10 2.03
N PRO A 94 -5.04 -16.93 3.03
CA PRO A 94 -5.97 -16.53 4.09
C PRO A 94 -5.32 -15.52 5.04
N VAL A 95 -5.28 -14.27 4.62
CA VAL A 95 -4.61 -13.19 5.33
C VAL A 95 -5.46 -11.92 5.21
N VAL A 96 -5.47 -11.14 6.29
CA VAL A 96 -6.03 -9.79 6.30
C VAL A 96 -4.90 -8.81 6.58
N SER A 97 -4.76 -7.84 5.69
CA SER A 97 -3.77 -6.78 5.82
C SER A 97 -4.41 -5.44 6.10
N ASN A 98 -3.65 -4.58 6.74
CA ASN A 98 -3.96 -3.16 6.86
C ASN A 98 -2.73 -2.40 6.39
N ILE A 99 -2.90 -1.51 5.42
CA ILE A 99 -1.85 -0.60 5.01
C ILE A 99 -2.26 0.83 5.34
N GLN A 100 -1.29 1.62 5.80
CA GLN A 100 -1.51 3.01 6.17
C GLN A 100 -0.44 3.89 5.54
N TYR A 101 -0.89 5.00 4.97
CA TYR A 101 -0.05 6.13 4.59
C TYR A 101 -0.43 7.27 5.52
N ARG A 102 0.48 7.67 6.39
CA ARG A 102 0.31 8.84 7.25
C ARG A 102 1.29 9.91 6.80
N LEU A 103 0.75 11.06 6.45
CA LEU A 103 1.54 12.18 5.92
C LEU A 103 1.53 13.31 6.93
N THR A 104 2.72 13.83 7.23
CA THR A 104 2.92 14.94 8.14
C THR A 104 3.76 16.01 7.46
N GLU A 105 3.35 17.26 7.58
CA GLU A 105 4.16 18.37 7.10
C GLU A 105 5.42 18.50 7.96
N VAL A 106 6.56 18.64 7.30
CA VAL A 106 7.87 18.88 7.95
C VAL A 106 8.50 20.12 7.31
N ASP A 107 9.65 20.57 7.84
CA ASP A 107 10.24 21.87 7.48
C ASP A 107 10.40 22.11 5.98
N ASP A 108 10.82 21.10 5.24
CA ASP A 108 11.09 21.22 3.79
C ASP A 108 10.28 20.23 2.95
N GLY A 109 9.08 19.86 3.41
CA GLY A 109 8.23 18.98 2.64
C GLY A 109 7.26 18.19 3.46
N THR A 110 7.20 16.90 3.16
CA THR A 110 6.25 15.97 3.77
C THR A 110 6.99 14.69 4.18
N LEU A 111 6.67 14.20 5.37
CA LEU A 111 7.12 12.88 5.80
C LEU A 111 5.98 11.88 5.58
N ILE A 112 6.25 10.82 4.83
CA ILE A 112 5.34 9.69 4.70
C ILE A 112 5.79 8.62 5.70
N VAL A 113 4.88 8.20 6.57
CA VAL A 113 5.06 6.99 7.38
C VAL A 113 4.12 5.95 6.80
N PHE A 114 4.72 4.94 6.19
CA PHE A 114 4.01 3.81 5.61
C PHE A 114 4.08 2.62 6.55
N ARG A 115 2.97 1.92 6.74
CA ARG A 115 2.94 0.73 7.57
C ARG A 115 2.06 -0.33 6.93
N HIS A 116 2.56 -1.55 6.87
CA HIS A 116 1.81 -2.73 6.46
C HIS A 116 1.81 -3.73 7.60
N THR A 117 0.65 -3.95 8.20
CA THR A 117 0.43 -4.98 9.20
C THR A 117 -0.49 -6.04 8.63
N ALA A 118 -0.33 -7.30 9.06
CA ALA A 118 -1.17 -8.38 8.57
C ALA A 118 -1.33 -9.47 9.63
N LEU A 119 -2.44 -10.18 9.54
CA LEU A 119 -2.73 -11.37 10.34
C LEU A 119 -3.22 -12.46 9.42
N GLY A 120 -2.60 -13.64 9.52
CA GLY A 120 -2.99 -14.81 8.74
C GLY A 120 -1.77 -15.56 8.20
N PHE A 121 -2.04 -16.41 7.22
CA PHE A 121 -1.01 -17.28 6.65
C PHE A 121 -0.29 -16.58 5.49
N ILE A 122 1.02 -16.38 5.65
CA ILE A 122 1.89 -15.86 4.58
C ILE A 122 3.09 -16.79 4.49
N PRO A 123 3.35 -17.44 3.34
CA PRO A 123 4.55 -18.27 3.19
C PRO A 123 5.83 -17.48 3.47
N ASP A 124 6.82 -18.15 4.07
CA ASP A 124 8.06 -17.50 4.48
C ASP A 124 8.78 -16.79 3.34
N ASP A 125 8.86 -17.43 2.18
CA ASP A 125 9.53 -16.84 1.01
C ASP A 125 8.85 -15.54 0.57
N TYR A 126 7.53 -15.52 0.60
CA TYR A 126 6.73 -14.35 0.26
C TYR A 126 6.93 -13.23 1.29
N ARG A 127 6.91 -13.61 2.56
CA ARG A 127 7.08 -12.69 3.68
C ARG A 127 8.41 -11.93 3.61
N LYS A 128 9.49 -12.62 3.23
CA LYS A 128 10.81 -12.01 3.15
C LYS A 128 10.92 -10.90 2.10
N GLY A 129 10.12 -10.99 1.03
CA GLY A 129 10.15 -10.01 -0.06
C GLY A 129 9.25 -8.81 0.13
N LEU A 130 8.33 -8.84 1.10
CA LEU A 130 7.30 -7.81 1.21
C LEU A 130 7.86 -6.42 1.51
N ALA A 131 8.79 -6.31 2.44
CA ALA A 131 9.38 -5.00 2.78
C ALA A 131 10.09 -4.39 1.58
N ALA A 132 10.92 -5.17 0.88
CA ALA A 132 11.61 -4.72 -0.32
C ALA A 132 10.64 -4.39 -1.46
N GLY A 133 9.50 -5.08 -1.51
CA GLY A 133 8.47 -4.87 -2.53
C GLY A 133 7.76 -3.53 -2.42
N TRP A 134 7.63 -2.95 -1.22
CA TRP A 134 7.00 -1.65 -1.03
C TRP A 134 7.90 -0.47 -1.40
N ALA A 135 9.22 -0.63 -1.30
CA ALA A 135 10.17 0.45 -1.53
C ALA A 135 10.05 1.10 -2.93
N PRO A 136 9.92 0.35 -4.04
CA PRO A 136 9.73 0.97 -5.35
C PRO A 136 8.49 1.83 -5.46
N LEU A 137 7.37 1.42 -4.85
CA LEU A 137 6.14 2.20 -4.86
C LEU A 137 6.34 3.53 -4.12
N LEU A 138 6.93 3.47 -2.93
CA LEU A 138 7.20 4.68 -2.15
C LEU A 138 8.14 5.63 -2.89
N ASP A 139 9.12 5.10 -3.59
CA ASP A 139 10.05 5.90 -4.40
C ASP A 139 9.32 6.58 -5.58
N ARG A 140 8.40 5.87 -6.25
CA ARG A 140 7.61 6.47 -7.33
C ARG A 140 6.68 7.57 -6.81
N ILE A 141 6.08 7.38 -5.62
CA ILE A 141 5.26 8.42 -4.98
C ILE A 141 6.11 9.66 -4.76
N ARG A 142 7.30 9.51 -4.20
CA ARG A 142 8.22 10.62 -3.96
C ARG A 142 8.57 11.35 -5.25
N LYS A 143 8.97 10.60 -6.28
CA LYS A 143 9.38 11.19 -7.56
C LYS A 143 8.25 11.95 -8.24
N GLU A 144 7.04 11.39 -8.24
CA GLU A 144 5.87 12.07 -8.82
C GLU A 144 5.55 13.35 -8.06
N ALA A 145 5.53 13.29 -6.73
CA ALA A 145 5.22 14.47 -5.91
C ALA A 145 6.24 15.57 -6.11
N GLU A 146 7.53 15.22 -6.14
CA GLU A 146 8.62 16.20 -6.29
C GLU A 146 8.68 16.81 -7.69
N ALA A 147 8.11 16.15 -8.69
CA ALA A 147 8.06 16.65 -10.06
C ALA A 147 6.85 17.54 -10.33
N SER A 148 5.89 17.60 -9.41
CA SER A 148 4.65 18.36 -9.59
C SER A 148 4.79 19.85 -9.21
#